data_62b24615b416af226872fbb20b47c32c
#
_entry.id   62b24615b416af226872fbb20b47c32c
#
_cell.length_a   1.000
_cell.length_b   1.000
_cell.length_c   1.000
_cell.angle_alpha   90.00
_cell.angle_beta   90.00
_cell.angle_gamma   90.00
#
_symmetry.space_group_name_H-M   'P 1'
#
loop_
_entity.id
_entity.type
_entity.pdbx_description
1 polymer ?
#
loop_
_entity_poly.entity_id
_entity_poly.type
_entity_poly.pdbx_seq_one_letter_code
_entity_poly.pdbx_strand_id
1 'polypeptide(L)'
;MENGSVIRILDDCASYVIIADNVVNPTSELPSHLTVHNRMIESGSAYKATVHTHPIELIAMSHNKKFMGKDVLTNILWSMIPETKAFCPLGLGIVPYELPGSVKLADATLAELEDYDVVMWEKHGVFAKGLDAMDAFDQIDVLSKSAKIYIDAKCMGFEPDGMSQEQMHEMSVAFNLPK
;
A
#
# COMPACT_ATOMS: atom_id res chain seq x y z
N MET A 1 8.78 22.24 7.48
CA MET A 1 7.73 21.38 6.87
C MET A 1 6.64 22.30 6.30
N GLU A 2 6.74 22.69 5.03
CA GLU A 2 5.78 23.65 4.44
C GLU A 2 4.37 23.05 4.25
N ASN A 3 4.28 21.73 4.05
CA ASN A 3 3.02 21.02 3.75
C ASN A 3 2.61 19.99 4.82
N GLY A 4 3.14 20.11 6.01
CA GLY A 4 2.81 19.24 7.14
C GLY A 4 2.07 19.98 8.24
N SER A 5 1.21 19.27 8.96
CA SER A 5 0.51 19.78 10.14
C SER A 5 0.50 18.75 11.25
N VAL A 6 0.17 19.18 12.45
CA VAL A 6 0.00 18.31 13.61
C VAL A 6 -1.43 18.45 14.11
N ILE A 7 -2.10 17.33 14.26
CA ILE A 7 -3.44 17.27 14.87
C ILE A 7 -3.37 16.58 16.22
N ARG A 8 -4.25 16.98 17.13
CA ARG A 8 -4.53 16.27 18.38
C ARG A 8 -5.95 15.73 18.31
N ILE A 9 -6.09 14.42 18.46
CA ILE A 9 -7.40 13.80 18.64
C ILE A 9 -7.90 14.17 20.05
N LEU A 10 -9.16 14.59 20.18
CA LEU A 10 -9.76 14.98 21.45
C LEU A 10 -10.28 13.75 22.21
N ASP A 11 -10.62 13.96 23.49
CA ASP A 11 -11.06 12.88 24.40
C ASP A 11 -12.37 12.20 23.98
N ASP A 12 -13.15 12.86 23.10
CA ASP A 12 -14.36 12.29 22.50
C ASP A 12 -14.06 11.24 21.41
N CYS A 13 -12.78 11.10 21.00
CA CYS A 13 -12.31 10.23 19.91
C CYS A 13 -13.02 10.45 18.55
N ALA A 14 -13.76 11.55 18.42
CA ALA A 14 -14.58 11.88 17.24
C ALA A 14 -14.19 13.22 16.59
N SER A 15 -13.43 14.03 17.30
CA SER A 15 -12.98 15.34 16.83
C SER A 15 -11.48 15.53 17.00
N TYR A 16 -10.92 16.52 16.32
CA TYR A 16 -9.51 16.87 16.42
C TYR A 16 -9.33 18.39 16.41
N VAL A 17 -8.18 18.86 16.89
CA VAL A 17 -7.71 20.23 16.75
C VAL A 17 -6.35 20.25 16.04
N ILE A 18 -6.12 21.25 15.21
CA ILE A 18 -4.81 21.49 14.61
C ILE A 18 -3.98 22.27 15.65
N ILE A 19 -2.80 21.74 16.01
CA ILE A 19 -1.93 22.30 17.03
C ILE A 19 -0.58 22.78 16.45
N ALA A 20 -0.44 22.77 15.14
CA ALA A 20 0.73 23.31 14.43
C ALA A 20 0.48 24.76 14.01
N ASP A 21 1.56 25.53 13.87
CA ASP A 21 1.51 26.90 13.33
C ASP A 21 1.00 26.92 11.88
N ASN A 22 1.22 25.81 11.15
CA ASN A 22 0.79 25.66 9.78
C ASN A 22 -0.58 24.94 9.75
N VAL A 23 -1.62 25.70 9.40
CA VAL A 23 -3.00 25.18 9.37
C VAL A 23 -3.25 24.49 8.03
N VAL A 24 -3.01 23.18 7.99
CA VAL A 24 -3.34 22.30 6.87
C VAL A 24 -4.40 21.30 7.33
N ASN A 25 -5.51 21.24 6.61
CA ASN A 25 -6.56 20.27 6.91
C ASN A 25 -6.07 18.85 6.60
N PRO A 26 -6.43 17.86 7.43
CA PRO A 26 -6.15 16.47 7.13
C PRO A 26 -6.76 16.02 5.80
N THR A 27 -6.22 14.94 5.26
CA THR A 27 -6.78 14.26 4.08
C THR A 27 -8.21 13.76 4.34
N SER A 28 -9.01 13.61 3.29
CA SER A 28 -10.31 12.93 3.33
C SER A 28 -10.20 11.48 3.82
N GLU A 29 -9.02 10.85 3.64
CA GLU A 29 -8.74 9.48 4.04
C GLU A 29 -8.32 9.35 5.53
N LEU A 30 -8.47 10.42 6.31
CA LEU A 30 -8.17 10.40 7.74
C LEU A 30 -8.83 9.22 8.50
N PRO A 31 -10.09 8.82 8.22
CA PRO A 31 -10.67 7.64 8.86
C PRO A 31 -9.83 6.37 8.69
N SER A 32 -9.33 6.08 7.49
CA SER A 32 -8.47 4.92 7.24
C SER A 32 -7.16 5.01 8.02
N HIS A 33 -6.51 6.18 8.01
CA HIS A 33 -5.28 6.39 8.78
C HIS A 33 -5.49 6.17 10.27
N LEU A 34 -6.52 6.77 10.86
CA LEU A 34 -6.79 6.65 12.30
C LEU A 34 -7.17 5.23 12.71
N THR A 35 -8.00 4.54 11.91
CA THR A 35 -8.38 3.15 12.17
C THR A 35 -7.17 2.23 12.21
N VAL A 36 -6.26 2.36 11.23
CA VAL A 36 -5.03 1.55 11.17
C VAL A 36 -4.07 1.93 12.30
N HIS A 37 -3.87 3.21 12.60
CA HIS A 37 -3.03 3.65 13.71
C HIS A 37 -3.55 3.15 15.06
N ASN A 38 -4.87 3.20 15.30
CA ASN A 38 -5.48 2.67 16.51
C ASN A 38 -5.18 1.17 16.66
N ARG A 39 -5.37 0.40 15.59
CA ARG A 39 -5.05 -1.04 15.58
C ARG A 39 -3.58 -1.32 15.85
N MET A 40 -2.65 -0.55 15.25
CA MET A 40 -1.22 -0.68 15.49
C MET A 40 -0.88 -0.44 16.97
N ILE A 41 -1.51 0.54 17.60
CA ILE A 41 -1.33 0.84 19.03
C ILE A 41 -1.87 -0.31 19.89
N GLU A 42 -3.11 -0.74 19.65
CA GLU A 42 -3.78 -1.82 20.42
C GLU A 42 -3.02 -3.14 20.35
N SER A 43 -2.46 -3.48 19.18
CA SER A 43 -1.69 -4.71 18.98
C SER A 43 -0.25 -4.64 19.46
N GLY A 44 0.23 -3.47 19.88
CA GLY A 44 1.65 -3.26 20.22
C GLY A 44 2.58 -3.40 19.01
N SER A 45 2.09 -3.09 17.80
CA SER A 45 2.84 -3.21 16.56
C SER A 45 4.12 -2.39 16.57
N ALA A 46 5.16 -2.89 15.88
CA ALA A 46 6.38 -2.14 15.58
C ALA A 46 6.16 -1.01 14.56
N TYR A 47 5.15 -1.13 13.70
CA TYR A 47 4.82 -0.11 12.70
C TYR A 47 4.39 1.21 13.35
N LYS A 48 4.82 2.33 12.74
CA LYS A 48 4.61 3.69 13.29
C LYS A 48 4.06 4.68 12.27
N ALA A 49 4.01 4.31 11.00
CA ALA A 49 3.55 5.18 9.92
C ALA A 49 2.56 4.49 9.00
N THR A 50 1.73 5.30 8.39
CA THR A 50 0.88 4.92 7.26
C THR A 50 1.03 5.95 6.14
N VAL A 51 1.10 5.46 4.90
CA VAL A 51 1.20 6.29 3.69
C VAL A 51 0.08 5.90 2.74
N HIS A 52 -0.61 6.91 2.21
CA HIS A 52 -1.57 6.75 1.12
C HIS A 52 -1.16 7.62 -0.06
N THR A 53 -1.10 7.03 -1.26
CA THR A 53 -0.76 7.73 -2.49
C THR A 53 -1.57 7.18 -3.67
N HIS A 54 -1.48 7.87 -4.82
CA HIS A 54 -2.19 7.52 -6.05
C HIS A 54 -1.21 7.13 -7.18
N PRO A 55 -0.50 5.99 -7.10
CA PRO A 55 0.40 5.53 -8.16
C PRO A 55 -0.41 5.17 -9.41
N ILE A 56 -0.18 5.92 -10.48
CA ILE A 56 -0.99 5.88 -11.71
C ILE A 56 -0.98 4.47 -12.32
N GLU A 57 0.15 3.81 -12.31
CA GLU A 57 0.35 2.49 -12.90
C GLU A 57 -0.50 1.42 -12.20
N LEU A 58 -0.49 1.39 -10.88
CA LEU A 58 -1.31 0.46 -10.09
C LEU A 58 -2.79 0.77 -10.23
N ILE A 59 -3.16 2.05 -10.21
CA ILE A 59 -4.55 2.46 -10.46
C ILE A 59 -4.99 2.00 -11.84
N ALA A 60 -4.17 2.20 -12.89
CA ALA A 60 -4.48 1.76 -14.25
C ALA A 60 -4.70 0.25 -14.33
N MET A 61 -3.85 -0.56 -13.67
CA MET A 61 -4.04 -2.00 -13.61
C MET A 61 -5.35 -2.38 -12.90
N SER A 62 -5.77 -1.66 -11.86
CA SER A 62 -7.00 -1.94 -11.13
C SER A 62 -8.29 -1.77 -11.94
N HIS A 63 -8.23 -1.10 -13.10
CA HIS A 63 -9.37 -1.01 -14.03
C HIS A 63 -9.66 -2.30 -14.79
N ASN A 64 -8.78 -3.29 -14.72
CA ASN A 64 -9.00 -4.59 -15.36
C ASN A 64 -9.20 -5.69 -14.30
N LYS A 65 -10.38 -6.30 -14.31
CA LYS A 65 -10.75 -7.37 -13.37
C LYS A 65 -9.76 -8.55 -13.36
N LYS A 66 -9.02 -8.77 -14.45
CA LYS A 66 -7.96 -9.80 -14.52
C LYS A 66 -6.90 -9.58 -13.42
N PHE A 67 -6.61 -8.34 -13.07
CA PHE A 67 -5.60 -7.98 -12.06
C PHE A 67 -6.17 -7.87 -10.65
N MET A 68 -7.48 -8.06 -10.46
CA MET A 68 -8.12 -7.95 -9.14
C MET A 68 -8.04 -9.24 -8.30
N GLY A 69 -7.30 -10.24 -8.73
CA GLY A 69 -6.93 -11.39 -7.90
C GLY A 69 -5.61 -11.11 -7.19
N LYS A 70 -5.59 -11.21 -5.86
CA LYS A 70 -4.40 -10.92 -5.03
C LYS A 70 -3.16 -11.67 -5.51
N ASP A 71 -3.29 -12.98 -5.68
CA ASP A 71 -2.18 -13.82 -6.16
C ASP A 71 -1.75 -13.47 -7.59
N VAL A 72 -2.70 -13.13 -8.47
CA VAL A 72 -2.42 -12.78 -9.86
C VAL A 72 -1.60 -11.50 -9.93
N LEU A 73 -2.07 -10.44 -9.28
CA LEU A 73 -1.39 -9.16 -9.31
C LEU A 73 -0.04 -9.23 -8.57
N THR A 74 -0.01 -9.81 -7.39
CA THR A 74 1.21 -10.00 -6.60
C THR A 74 2.28 -10.73 -7.40
N ASN A 75 1.96 -11.86 -8.03
CA ASN A 75 2.94 -12.65 -8.80
C ASN A 75 3.45 -11.89 -10.03
N ILE A 76 2.59 -11.14 -10.73
CA ILE A 76 3.01 -10.27 -11.83
C ILE A 76 4.02 -9.24 -11.32
N LEU A 77 3.69 -8.51 -10.27
CA LEU A 77 4.54 -7.44 -9.75
C LEU A 77 5.86 -7.97 -9.20
N TRP A 78 5.84 -9.06 -8.45
CA TRP A 78 7.05 -9.71 -7.95
C TRP A 78 8.00 -10.17 -9.05
N SER A 79 7.46 -10.58 -10.21
CA SER A 79 8.27 -11.09 -11.29
C SER A 79 8.96 -10.00 -12.11
N MET A 80 8.60 -8.73 -11.96
CA MET A 80 9.15 -7.65 -12.79
C MET A 80 10.54 -7.19 -12.36
N ILE A 81 10.76 -7.03 -11.05
CA ILE A 81 12.06 -6.67 -10.46
C ILE A 81 12.24 -7.34 -9.10
N PRO A 82 13.46 -7.72 -8.72
CA PRO A 82 13.74 -8.41 -7.45
C PRO A 82 13.32 -7.60 -6.21
N GLU A 83 13.50 -6.29 -6.25
CA GLU A 83 13.20 -5.39 -5.15
C GLU A 83 11.74 -5.48 -4.71
N THR A 84 10.81 -5.74 -5.62
CA THR A 84 9.39 -5.80 -5.29
C THR A 84 9.08 -6.91 -4.29
N LYS A 85 9.67 -8.10 -4.48
CA LYS A 85 9.50 -9.19 -3.53
C LYS A 85 10.30 -8.96 -2.25
N ALA A 86 11.45 -8.29 -2.33
CA ALA A 86 12.27 -7.98 -1.17
C ALA A 86 11.59 -6.97 -0.22
N PHE A 87 10.98 -5.92 -0.76
CA PHE A 87 10.30 -4.86 0.02
C PHE A 87 8.84 -5.20 0.34
N CYS A 88 8.16 -5.98 -0.50
CA CYS A 88 6.77 -6.42 -0.30
C CYS A 88 6.68 -7.95 -0.24
N PRO A 89 7.34 -8.62 0.72
CA PRO A 89 7.41 -10.08 0.76
C PRO A 89 6.05 -10.75 1.00
N LEU A 90 5.11 -10.05 1.62
CA LEU A 90 3.74 -10.52 1.84
C LEU A 90 2.84 -10.31 0.61
N GLY A 91 3.30 -9.53 -0.39
CA GLY A 91 2.52 -9.19 -1.57
C GLY A 91 1.64 -7.98 -1.39
N LEU A 92 0.57 -7.90 -2.19
CA LEU A 92 -0.33 -6.76 -2.26
C LEU A 92 -1.77 -7.20 -1.96
N GLY A 93 -2.34 -6.71 -0.86
CA GLY A 93 -3.75 -6.84 -0.55
C GLY A 93 -4.61 -6.03 -1.53
N ILE A 94 -5.88 -6.42 -1.71
CA ILE A 94 -6.79 -5.74 -2.63
C ILE A 94 -8.12 -5.46 -1.93
N VAL A 95 -8.46 -4.19 -1.84
CA VAL A 95 -9.76 -3.71 -1.39
C VAL A 95 -10.59 -3.35 -2.62
N PRO A 96 -11.73 -4.03 -2.86
CA PRO A 96 -12.68 -3.61 -3.89
C PRO A 96 -13.12 -2.16 -3.69
N TYR A 97 -13.65 -1.54 -4.76
CA TYR A 97 -14.08 -0.15 -4.69
C TYR A 97 -15.04 0.10 -3.51
N GLU A 98 -14.65 1.03 -2.66
CA GLU A 98 -15.46 1.62 -1.61
C GLU A 98 -15.40 3.14 -1.71
N LEU A 99 -16.39 3.82 -1.12
CA LEU A 99 -16.45 5.29 -1.17
C LEU A 99 -15.24 5.88 -0.42
N PRO A 100 -14.42 6.73 -1.06
CA PRO A 100 -13.31 7.42 -0.41
C PRO A 100 -13.72 8.14 0.88
N GLY A 101 -12.87 8.08 1.90
CA GLY A 101 -13.11 8.69 3.22
C GLY A 101 -14.18 8.00 4.07
N SER A 102 -14.74 6.89 3.62
CA SER A 102 -15.79 6.18 4.37
C SER A 102 -15.21 5.25 5.45
N VAL A 103 -16.00 5.03 6.50
CA VAL A 103 -15.69 4.00 7.51
C VAL A 103 -15.57 2.61 6.87
N LYS A 104 -16.40 2.33 5.86
CA LYS A 104 -16.38 1.05 5.15
C LYS A 104 -15.05 0.80 4.42
N LEU A 105 -14.47 1.83 3.81
CA LEU A 105 -13.12 1.75 3.23
C LEU A 105 -12.07 1.54 4.32
N ALA A 106 -12.19 2.23 5.45
CA ALA A 106 -11.27 2.07 6.58
C ALA A 106 -11.29 0.64 7.14
N ASP A 107 -12.48 0.07 7.37
CA ASP A 107 -12.67 -1.29 7.87
C ASP A 107 -12.13 -2.34 6.89
N ALA A 108 -12.43 -2.19 5.59
CA ALA A 108 -11.92 -3.08 4.55
C ALA A 108 -10.39 -3.00 4.43
N THR A 109 -9.82 -1.80 4.55
CA THR A 109 -8.37 -1.59 4.57
C THR A 109 -7.73 -2.28 5.76
N LEU A 110 -8.30 -2.12 6.95
CA LEU A 110 -7.81 -2.75 8.17
C LEU A 110 -7.82 -4.28 8.04
N ALA A 111 -8.92 -4.85 7.53
CA ALA A 111 -9.04 -6.30 7.34
C ALA A 111 -7.94 -6.86 6.42
N GLU A 112 -7.63 -6.17 5.32
CA GLU A 112 -6.55 -6.59 4.42
C GLU A 112 -5.16 -6.42 5.06
N LEU A 113 -4.95 -5.37 5.85
CA LEU A 113 -3.67 -5.12 6.53
C LEU A 113 -3.37 -6.09 7.69
N GLU A 114 -4.26 -7.00 8.04
CA GLU A 114 -3.93 -8.13 8.93
C GLU A 114 -2.95 -9.09 8.25
N ASP A 115 -3.08 -9.31 6.94
CA ASP A 115 -2.27 -10.24 6.17
C ASP A 115 -1.18 -9.58 5.31
N TYR A 116 -1.34 -8.29 4.97
CA TYR A 116 -0.46 -7.53 4.08
C TYR A 116 0.07 -6.26 4.75
N ASP A 117 1.18 -5.73 4.24
CA ASP A 117 1.68 -4.42 4.66
C ASP A 117 1.26 -3.30 3.71
N VAL A 118 0.86 -3.67 2.49
CA VAL A 118 0.37 -2.76 1.45
C VAL A 118 -0.94 -3.28 0.88
N VAL A 119 -1.89 -2.38 0.67
CA VAL A 119 -3.19 -2.68 0.03
C VAL A 119 -3.48 -1.72 -1.10
N MET A 120 -3.97 -2.25 -2.21
CA MET A 120 -4.50 -1.47 -3.32
C MET A 120 -6.01 -1.26 -3.13
N TRP A 121 -6.44 -0.02 -3.21
CA TRP A 121 -7.85 0.36 -3.32
C TRP A 121 -8.24 0.44 -4.80
N GLU A 122 -9.15 -0.43 -5.21
CA GLU A 122 -9.59 -0.49 -6.61
C GLU A 122 -9.97 0.89 -7.14
N LYS A 123 -9.34 1.33 -8.25
CA LYS A 123 -9.57 2.59 -8.96
C LYS A 123 -9.34 3.87 -8.14
N HIS A 124 -8.59 3.76 -7.02
CA HIS A 124 -8.37 4.89 -6.14
C HIS A 124 -6.87 5.11 -5.87
N GLY A 125 -6.19 4.16 -5.27
CA GLY A 125 -4.81 4.33 -4.86
C GLY A 125 -4.28 3.15 -4.08
N VAL A 126 -3.22 3.41 -3.29
CA VAL A 126 -2.55 2.41 -2.46
C VAL A 126 -2.38 2.96 -1.04
N PHE A 127 -2.54 2.09 -0.06
CA PHE A 127 -2.32 2.38 1.35
C PHE A 127 -1.30 1.40 1.92
N ALA A 128 -0.29 1.89 2.63
CA ALA A 128 0.74 1.07 3.25
C ALA A 128 0.94 1.42 4.73
N LYS A 129 1.32 0.42 5.53
CA LYS A 129 1.87 0.58 6.88
C LYS A 129 3.36 0.29 6.88
N GLY A 130 4.15 0.95 7.73
CA GLY A 130 5.58 0.77 7.82
C GLY A 130 6.16 1.15 9.19
N LEU A 131 7.42 0.78 9.40
CA LEU A 131 8.19 1.16 10.60
C LEU A 131 8.32 2.68 10.70
N ASP A 132 8.46 3.33 9.56
CA ASP A 132 8.41 4.78 9.39
C ASP A 132 7.80 5.14 8.01
N ALA A 133 7.75 6.44 7.69
CA ALA A 133 7.14 6.91 6.45
C ALA A 133 7.93 6.50 5.20
N MET A 134 9.26 6.33 5.29
CA MET A 134 10.09 5.88 4.17
C MET A 134 9.86 4.40 3.90
N ASP A 135 9.84 3.57 4.95
CA ASP A 135 9.55 2.14 4.83
C ASP A 135 8.18 1.89 4.18
N ALA A 136 7.13 2.60 4.62
CA ALA A 136 5.82 2.52 4.01
C ALA A 136 5.81 3.03 2.55
N PHE A 137 6.58 4.08 2.23
CA PHE A 137 6.67 4.64 0.88
C PHE A 137 7.44 3.72 -0.06
N ASP A 138 8.58 3.17 0.38
CA ASP A 138 9.43 2.29 -0.44
C ASP A 138 8.66 1.06 -0.95
N GLN A 139 7.78 0.50 -0.14
CA GLN A 139 6.88 -0.58 -0.55
C GLN A 139 5.99 -0.16 -1.72
N ILE A 140 5.37 1.03 -1.65
CA ILE A 140 4.52 1.55 -2.73
C ILE A 140 5.34 1.85 -3.98
N ASP A 141 6.53 2.43 -3.82
CA ASP A 141 7.41 2.82 -4.93
C ASP A 141 7.87 1.61 -5.75
N VAL A 142 8.30 0.52 -5.11
CA VAL A 142 8.71 -0.68 -5.85
C VAL A 142 7.53 -1.37 -6.56
N LEU A 143 6.35 -1.38 -5.96
CA LEU A 143 5.14 -1.89 -6.60
C LEU A 143 4.76 -1.05 -7.83
N SER A 144 4.83 0.28 -7.72
CA SER A 144 4.56 1.21 -8.82
C SER A 144 5.57 1.02 -9.97
N LYS A 145 6.86 0.87 -9.66
CA LYS A 145 7.92 0.57 -10.65
C LYS A 145 7.65 -0.73 -11.39
N SER A 146 7.29 -1.80 -10.67
CA SER A 146 6.93 -3.09 -11.28
C SER A 146 5.71 -2.97 -12.19
N ALA A 147 4.67 -2.28 -11.75
CA ALA A 147 3.48 -2.03 -12.55
C ALA A 147 3.83 -1.26 -13.84
N LYS A 148 4.69 -0.25 -13.73
CA LYS A 148 5.16 0.52 -14.88
C LYS A 148 5.94 -0.35 -15.87
N ILE A 149 6.88 -1.17 -15.39
CA ILE A 149 7.65 -2.09 -16.25
C ILE A 149 6.71 -3.02 -17.00
N TYR A 150 5.74 -3.63 -16.30
CA TYR A 150 4.75 -4.50 -16.93
C TYR A 150 3.96 -3.78 -18.01
N ILE A 151 3.45 -2.59 -17.73
CA ILE A 151 2.66 -1.78 -18.68
C ILE A 151 3.53 -1.39 -19.88
N ASP A 152 4.75 -0.91 -19.66
CA ASP A 152 5.66 -0.49 -20.73
C ASP A 152 6.00 -1.68 -21.66
N ALA A 153 6.29 -2.86 -21.12
CA ALA A 153 6.52 -4.08 -21.89
C ALA A 153 5.28 -4.43 -22.76
N LYS A 154 4.09 -4.36 -22.17
CA LYS A 154 2.85 -4.58 -22.92
C LYS A 154 2.64 -3.53 -24.03
N CYS A 155 2.98 -2.27 -23.77
CA CYS A 155 2.93 -1.21 -24.79
C CYS A 155 3.93 -1.43 -25.92
N MET A 156 5.07 -2.07 -25.66
CA MET A 156 6.05 -2.49 -26.68
C MET A 156 5.57 -3.67 -27.52
N GLY A 157 4.44 -4.29 -27.17
CA GLY A 157 3.79 -5.34 -27.96
C GLY A 157 4.16 -6.77 -27.57
N PHE A 158 4.76 -6.98 -26.39
CA PHE A 158 5.08 -8.33 -25.90
C PHE A 158 4.59 -8.57 -24.47
N GLU A 159 4.43 -9.84 -24.10
CA GLU A 159 4.22 -10.25 -22.72
C GLU A 159 5.59 -10.37 -22.04
N PRO A 160 5.84 -9.68 -20.92
CA PRO A 160 7.11 -9.85 -20.21
C PRO A 160 7.18 -11.26 -19.62
N ASP A 161 8.32 -11.93 -19.79
CA ASP A 161 8.55 -13.26 -19.21
C ASP A 161 8.57 -13.20 -17.68
N GLY A 162 9.14 -12.13 -17.13
CA GLY A 162 9.32 -11.96 -15.70
C GLY A 162 10.35 -12.94 -15.11
N MET A 163 10.60 -12.82 -13.82
CA MET A 163 11.42 -13.81 -13.09
C MET A 163 10.66 -15.13 -12.93
N SER A 164 11.39 -16.25 -13.11
CA SER A 164 10.83 -17.58 -12.88
C SER A 164 10.55 -17.82 -11.38
N GLN A 165 9.74 -18.83 -11.08
CA GLN A 165 9.48 -19.25 -9.70
C GLN A 165 10.75 -19.69 -8.97
N GLU A 166 11.73 -20.31 -9.71
CA GLU A 166 13.02 -20.70 -9.16
C GLU A 166 13.86 -19.47 -8.79
N GLN A 167 13.91 -18.46 -9.66
CA GLN A 167 14.61 -17.20 -9.39
C GLN A 167 13.99 -16.45 -8.18
N MET A 168 12.66 -16.40 -8.11
CA MET A 168 11.96 -15.80 -6.98
C MET A 168 12.19 -16.57 -5.68
N HIS A 169 12.28 -17.91 -5.74
CA HIS A 169 12.60 -18.75 -4.59
C HIS A 169 14.05 -18.57 -4.13
N GLU A 170 15.01 -18.59 -5.06
CA GLU A 170 16.44 -18.32 -4.77
C GLU A 170 16.61 -17.00 -4.03
N MET A 171 15.94 -15.94 -4.50
CA MET A 171 15.95 -14.63 -3.86
C MET A 171 15.32 -14.68 -2.46
N SER A 172 14.20 -15.38 -2.29
CA SER A 172 13.54 -15.50 -0.98
C SER A 172 14.46 -16.18 0.04
N VAL A 173 15.23 -17.18 -0.38
CA VAL A 173 16.23 -17.85 0.48
C VAL A 173 17.40 -16.92 0.77
N ALA A 174 17.94 -16.25 -0.24
CA ALA A 174 19.10 -15.38 -0.10
C ALA A 174 18.84 -14.17 0.84
N PHE A 175 17.64 -13.63 0.82
CA PHE A 175 17.22 -12.48 1.64
C PHE A 175 16.44 -12.88 2.90
N ASN A 176 16.28 -14.17 3.17
CA ASN A 176 15.52 -14.69 4.32
C ASN A 176 14.10 -14.09 4.40
N LEU A 177 13.41 -14.00 3.26
CA LEU A 177 12.06 -13.47 3.20
C LEU A 177 11.03 -14.45 3.80
N PRO A 178 9.90 -13.97 4.33
CA PRO A 178 8.80 -14.83 4.77
C PRO A 178 8.30 -15.72 3.62
N LYS A 179 7.78 -16.89 4.01
CA LYS A 179 7.27 -17.91 3.06
C LYS A 179 5.84 -17.60 2.68
#